data_8d9a3d8fc5cf84e8c23251dbd28836df
#
_entry.id   8d9a3d8fc5cf84e8c23251dbd28836df
#
_cell.length_a   1.000
_cell.length_b   1.000
_cell.length_c   1.000
_cell.angle_alpha   90.00
_cell.angle_beta   90.00
_cell.angle_gamma   90.00
#
_symmetry.space_group_name_H-M   'P 1'
#
loop_
_entity.id
_entity.type
_entity.pdbx_description
1 polymer ?
#
loop_
_entity_poly.entity_id
_entity_poly.type
_entity_poly.pdbx_seq_one_letter_code
_entity_poly.pdbx_strand_id
1 'polypeptide(L)'
;DFADALPRQLSGGMKQRVAIARALAVKPAVMLLDEPLSALDAQTRELLMDDLVGLWTRQPFTAVYVTHNLAEAVRLGHKIVVLSRRPGQVREVVEIATPLAERAHGDAELEAVQKHLWNVMRDEARAADEELLDV
;
A
#
# COMPACT_ATOMS: atom_id res chain seq x y z
N ASP A 1 6.12 27.77 3.45
CA ASP A 1 5.16 27.58 2.37
C ASP A 1 5.91 27.22 1.10
N PHE A 2 5.50 26.14 0.41
CA PHE A 2 6.18 25.58 -0.77
C PHE A 2 5.34 25.70 -2.04
N ALA A 3 4.28 26.55 -2.02
CA ALA A 3 3.37 26.68 -3.16
C ALA A 3 4.09 27.11 -4.44
N ASP A 4 5.12 27.95 -4.32
CA ASP A 4 5.91 28.46 -5.46
C ASP A 4 7.22 27.69 -5.67
N ALA A 5 7.44 26.60 -4.92
CA ALA A 5 8.67 25.85 -5.03
C ALA A 5 8.71 25.01 -6.33
N LEU A 6 9.84 25.02 -6.99
CA LEU A 6 10.06 24.15 -8.16
C LEU A 6 10.23 22.68 -7.71
N PRO A 7 9.87 21.69 -8.55
CA PRO A 7 9.99 20.27 -8.19
C PRO A 7 11.37 19.84 -7.69
N ARG A 8 12.45 20.45 -8.18
CA ARG A 8 13.81 20.18 -7.73
C ARG A 8 14.11 20.63 -6.29
N GLN A 9 13.29 21.53 -5.73
CA GLN A 9 13.42 22.06 -4.37
C GLN A 9 12.61 21.25 -3.35
N LEU A 10 11.80 20.29 -3.82
CA LEU A 10 10.99 19.45 -2.97
C LEU A 10 11.75 18.19 -2.56
N SER A 11 11.55 17.74 -1.30
CA SER A 11 12.01 16.43 -0.85
C SER A 11 11.31 15.29 -1.60
N GLY A 12 11.83 14.06 -1.51
CA GLY A 12 11.21 12.88 -2.12
C GLY A 12 9.75 12.70 -1.66
N GLY A 13 9.51 12.80 -0.35
CA GLY A 13 8.16 12.70 0.22
C GLY A 13 7.22 13.84 -0.21
N MET A 14 7.73 15.06 -0.34
CA MET A 14 6.94 16.18 -0.85
C MET A 14 6.55 15.95 -2.32
N LYS A 15 7.45 15.42 -3.14
CA LYS A 15 7.16 15.06 -4.54
C LYS A 15 6.08 13.99 -4.62
N GLN A 16 6.13 12.96 -3.76
CA GLN A 16 5.09 11.93 -3.71
C GLN A 16 3.73 12.49 -3.30
N ARG A 17 3.66 13.32 -2.27
CA ARG A 17 2.41 14.02 -1.88
C ARG A 17 1.82 14.85 -3.02
N VAL A 18 2.67 15.60 -3.73
CA VAL A 18 2.26 16.38 -4.90
C VAL A 18 1.74 15.47 -6.03
N ALA A 19 2.40 14.33 -6.29
CA ALA A 19 1.96 13.38 -7.31
C ALA A 19 0.59 12.78 -6.98
N ILE A 20 0.36 12.39 -5.73
CA ILE A 20 -0.94 11.89 -5.25
C ILE A 20 -2.01 12.98 -5.35
N ALA A 21 -1.73 14.19 -4.87
CA ALA A 21 -2.66 15.31 -4.93
C ALA A 21 -3.05 15.66 -6.37
N ARG A 22 -2.08 15.62 -7.29
CA ARG A 22 -2.31 15.84 -8.73
C ARG A 22 -3.20 14.77 -9.35
N ALA A 23 -2.98 13.49 -8.99
CA ALA A 23 -3.82 12.38 -9.46
C ALA A 23 -5.27 12.51 -8.95
N LEU A 24 -5.45 12.96 -7.72
CA LEU A 24 -6.78 13.16 -7.11
C LEU A 24 -7.51 14.38 -7.64
N ALA A 25 -6.78 15.42 -8.07
CA ALA A 25 -7.38 16.67 -8.56
C ALA A 25 -8.32 16.48 -9.76
N VAL A 26 -8.08 15.46 -10.57
CA VAL A 26 -8.92 15.13 -11.74
C VAL A 26 -10.14 14.25 -11.37
N LYS A 27 -10.32 13.91 -10.09
CA LYS A 27 -11.42 13.07 -9.57
C LYS A 27 -11.59 11.78 -10.39
N PRO A 28 -10.57 10.92 -10.46
CA PRO A 28 -10.62 9.72 -11.28
C PRO A 28 -11.65 8.72 -10.73
N ALA A 29 -12.30 7.95 -11.61
CA ALA A 29 -13.14 6.83 -11.21
C ALA A 29 -12.32 5.68 -10.63
N VAL A 30 -11.10 5.46 -11.18
CA VAL A 30 -10.13 4.49 -10.69
C VAL A 30 -8.75 5.14 -10.62
N MET A 31 -8.07 4.98 -9.51
CA MET A 31 -6.71 5.46 -9.27
C MET A 31 -5.74 4.29 -9.18
N LEU A 32 -4.64 4.37 -9.94
CA LEU A 32 -3.57 3.38 -9.89
C LEU A 32 -2.39 3.96 -9.11
N LEU A 33 -1.97 3.26 -8.08
CA LEU A 33 -0.89 3.65 -7.18
C LEU A 33 0.16 2.53 -7.16
N ASP A 34 1.33 2.81 -7.70
CA ASP A 34 2.44 1.86 -7.75
C ASP A 34 3.53 2.33 -6.79
N GLU A 35 3.70 1.58 -5.70
CA GLU A 35 4.67 1.85 -4.62
C GLU A 35 4.65 3.32 -4.13
N PRO A 36 3.47 3.93 -3.87
CA PRO A 36 3.37 5.39 -3.72
C PRO A 36 4.03 5.93 -2.45
N LEU A 37 4.33 5.08 -1.48
CA LEU A 37 4.93 5.47 -0.19
C LEU A 37 6.35 4.92 0.01
N SER A 38 6.94 4.26 -0.98
CA SER A 38 8.23 3.54 -0.86
C SER A 38 9.42 4.44 -0.51
N ALA A 39 9.42 5.71 -0.95
CA ALA A 39 10.50 6.66 -0.68
C ALA A 39 10.36 7.42 0.66
N LEU A 40 9.36 7.06 1.48
CA LEU A 40 9.09 7.74 2.75
C LEU A 40 9.70 6.99 3.94
N ASP A 41 10.17 7.74 4.94
CA ASP A 41 10.45 7.19 6.27
C ASP A 41 9.17 6.70 6.94
N ALA A 42 9.31 5.86 7.97
CA ALA A 42 8.18 5.19 8.61
C ALA A 42 7.16 6.19 9.18
N GLN A 43 7.60 7.25 9.84
CA GLN A 43 6.71 8.23 10.46
C GLN A 43 5.92 9.03 9.41
N THR A 44 6.60 9.48 8.36
CA THR A 44 5.94 10.21 7.26
C THR A 44 4.96 9.32 6.51
N ARG A 45 5.28 8.03 6.36
CA ARG A 45 4.41 7.02 5.74
C ARG A 45 3.11 6.85 6.52
N GLU A 46 3.17 6.69 7.84
CA GLU A 46 1.99 6.57 8.71
C GLU A 46 1.08 7.80 8.58
N LEU A 47 1.64 9.00 8.68
CA LEU A 47 0.88 10.24 8.53
C LEU A 47 0.18 10.32 7.17
N LEU A 48 0.86 9.90 6.10
CA LEU A 48 0.27 9.95 4.77
C LEU A 48 -0.79 8.86 4.55
N MET A 49 -0.66 7.70 5.18
CA MET A 49 -1.73 6.68 5.19
C MET A 49 -2.98 7.21 5.87
N ASP A 50 -2.85 7.89 7.01
CA ASP A 50 -3.98 8.52 7.70
C ASP A 50 -4.63 9.62 6.85
N ASP A 51 -3.83 10.44 6.17
CA ASP A 51 -4.33 11.44 5.22
C ASP A 51 -5.13 10.78 4.07
N LEU A 52 -4.64 9.67 3.50
CA LEU A 52 -5.31 8.93 2.43
C LEU A 52 -6.63 8.31 2.91
N VAL A 53 -6.65 7.71 4.11
CA VAL A 53 -7.89 7.18 4.71
C VAL A 53 -8.90 8.29 4.95
N GLY A 54 -8.48 9.41 5.53
CA GLY A 54 -9.34 10.57 5.76
C GLY A 54 -9.89 11.16 4.46
N LEU A 55 -9.09 11.19 3.41
CA LEU A 55 -9.53 11.65 2.10
C LEU A 55 -10.54 10.70 1.47
N TRP A 56 -10.25 9.38 1.47
CA TRP A 56 -11.13 8.35 0.94
C TRP A 56 -12.48 8.32 1.68
N THR A 57 -12.47 8.50 3.01
CA THR A 57 -13.70 8.55 3.81
C THR A 57 -14.59 9.73 3.42
N ARG A 58 -14.00 10.88 3.08
CA ARG A 58 -14.76 12.07 2.65
C ARG A 58 -15.23 11.98 1.21
N GLN A 59 -14.43 11.40 0.34
CA GLN A 59 -14.72 11.28 -1.09
C GLN A 59 -14.21 9.92 -1.59
N PRO A 60 -15.04 8.85 -1.47
CA PRO A 60 -14.65 7.52 -1.89
C PRO A 60 -14.32 7.44 -3.38
N PHE A 61 -13.26 6.71 -3.71
CA PHE A 61 -12.84 6.37 -5.07
C PHE A 61 -12.33 4.92 -5.09
N THR A 62 -12.32 4.31 -6.26
CA THR A 62 -11.70 3.00 -6.44
C THR A 62 -10.19 3.17 -6.62
N ALA A 63 -9.40 2.41 -5.89
CA ALA A 63 -7.94 2.39 -6.04
C ALA A 63 -7.40 0.98 -6.25
N VAL A 64 -6.43 0.85 -7.14
CA VAL A 64 -5.53 -0.30 -7.21
C VAL A 64 -4.19 0.15 -6.65
N TYR A 65 -3.81 -0.43 -5.54
CA TYR A 65 -2.62 -0.04 -4.78
C TYR A 65 -1.61 -1.19 -4.80
N VAL A 66 -0.47 -0.98 -5.42
CA VAL A 66 0.62 -1.94 -5.47
C VAL A 66 1.66 -1.58 -4.41
N THR A 67 1.99 -2.52 -3.56
CA THR A 67 3.03 -2.36 -2.53
C THR A 67 3.63 -3.70 -2.14
N HIS A 68 4.88 -3.70 -1.68
CA HIS A 68 5.49 -4.82 -0.97
C HIS A 68 5.43 -4.66 0.56
N ASN A 69 4.85 -3.55 1.05
CA ASN A 69 4.73 -3.27 2.47
C ASN A 69 3.39 -3.81 3.01
N LEU A 70 3.45 -4.83 3.84
CA LEU A 70 2.26 -5.48 4.40
C LEU A 70 1.46 -4.56 5.32
N ALA A 71 2.10 -3.64 6.03
CA ALA A 71 1.39 -2.68 6.87
C ALA A 71 0.52 -1.73 6.03
N GLU A 72 1.05 -1.24 4.89
CA GLU A 72 0.27 -0.46 3.93
C GLU A 72 -0.91 -1.26 3.37
N ALA A 73 -0.66 -2.49 2.93
CA ALA A 73 -1.68 -3.36 2.36
C ALA A 73 -2.84 -3.58 3.35
N VAL A 74 -2.52 -3.88 4.61
CA VAL A 74 -3.53 -4.14 5.65
C VAL A 74 -4.23 -2.85 6.08
N ARG A 75 -3.52 -1.73 6.18
CA ARG A 75 -4.07 -0.44 6.60
C ARG A 75 -5.03 0.14 5.55
N LEU A 76 -4.71 0.01 4.24
CA LEU A 76 -5.41 0.69 3.15
C LEU A 76 -6.30 -0.24 2.31
N GLY A 77 -6.02 -1.55 2.25
CA GLY A 77 -6.72 -2.48 1.36
C GLY A 77 -8.05 -2.98 1.93
N HIS A 78 -9.14 -2.90 1.16
CA HIS A 78 -10.36 -3.65 1.45
C HIS A 78 -10.20 -5.12 1.03
N LYS A 79 -9.53 -5.31 -0.10
CA LYS A 79 -9.20 -6.60 -0.68
C LYS A 79 -7.71 -6.61 -1.02
N ILE A 80 -7.00 -7.61 -0.54
CA ILE A 80 -5.58 -7.80 -0.78
C ILE A 80 -5.40 -9.01 -1.67
N VAL A 81 -4.73 -8.82 -2.81
CA VAL A 81 -4.39 -9.89 -3.74
C VAL A 81 -2.90 -10.18 -3.61
N VAL A 82 -2.56 -11.37 -3.14
CA VAL A 82 -1.17 -11.83 -3.05
C VAL A 82 -0.77 -12.48 -4.36
N LEU A 83 0.32 -12.00 -4.93
CA LEU A 83 0.86 -12.54 -6.19
C LEU A 83 2.12 -13.36 -5.90
N SER A 84 2.28 -14.44 -6.67
CA SER A 84 3.52 -15.22 -6.68
C SER A 84 4.67 -14.44 -7.34
N ARG A 85 5.88 -15.02 -7.25
CA ARG A 85 6.99 -14.67 -8.14
C ARG A 85 6.63 -14.95 -9.60
N ARG A 86 7.55 -14.62 -10.51
CA ARG A 86 7.37 -14.85 -11.95
C ARG A 86 7.24 -16.35 -12.27
N PRO A 87 6.29 -16.74 -13.12
CA PRO A 87 5.20 -15.92 -13.66
C PRO A 87 4.20 -15.55 -12.58
N GLY A 88 3.80 -14.26 -12.51
CA GLY A 88 2.89 -13.75 -11.49
C GLY A 88 1.51 -14.42 -11.56
N GLN A 89 1.16 -15.18 -10.53
CA GLN A 89 -0.14 -15.83 -10.36
C GLN A 89 -0.78 -15.37 -9.06
N VAL A 90 -2.10 -15.33 -9.00
CA VAL A 90 -2.81 -15.06 -7.75
C VAL A 90 -2.65 -16.27 -6.83
N ARG A 91 -2.04 -16.05 -5.67
CA ARG A 91 -1.86 -17.05 -4.62
C ARG A 91 -3.00 -17.04 -3.65
N GLU A 92 -3.39 -15.85 -3.24
CA GLU A 92 -4.45 -15.70 -2.25
C GLU A 92 -5.16 -14.35 -2.44
N VAL A 93 -6.41 -14.31 -2.02
CA VAL A 93 -7.20 -13.08 -1.92
C VAL A 93 -7.74 -12.99 -0.51
N VAL A 94 -7.36 -11.92 0.21
CA VAL A 94 -7.80 -11.66 1.59
C VAL A 94 -8.69 -10.43 1.59
N GLU A 95 -9.87 -10.54 2.20
CA GLU A 95 -10.78 -9.42 2.41
C GLU A 95 -10.71 -8.99 3.88
N ILE A 96 -10.64 -7.69 4.12
CA ILE A 96 -10.64 -7.11 5.47
C ILE A 96 -11.99 -6.46 5.70
N ALA A 97 -12.76 -7.02 6.63
CA ALA A 97 -14.11 -6.58 6.93
C ALA A 97 -14.14 -5.25 7.70
N THR A 98 -13.13 -5.01 8.54
CA THR A 98 -13.03 -3.77 9.33
C THR A 98 -12.96 -2.54 8.43
N PRO A 99 -13.87 -1.56 8.57
CA PRO A 99 -13.87 -0.33 7.79
C PRO A 99 -12.54 0.43 7.94
N LEU A 100 -12.06 1.06 6.85
CA LEU A 100 -10.78 1.79 6.86
C LEU A 100 -10.65 2.82 7.99
N ALA A 101 -11.72 3.55 8.27
CA ALA A 101 -11.73 4.59 9.29
C ALA A 101 -11.65 4.03 10.74
N GLU A 102 -11.98 2.76 10.92
CA GLU A 102 -11.99 2.09 12.22
C GLU A 102 -10.70 1.33 12.51
N ARG A 103 -9.83 1.15 11.49
CA ARG A 103 -8.56 0.44 11.63
C ARG A 103 -7.57 1.27 12.44
N ALA A 104 -7.26 0.80 13.64
CA ALA A 104 -6.27 1.43 14.51
C ALA A 104 -4.92 0.72 14.42
N HIS A 105 -3.85 1.43 14.76
CA HIS A 105 -2.55 0.83 14.95
C HIS A 105 -2.60 -0.13 16.17
N GLY A 106 -2.09 -1.37 16.01
CA GLY A 106 -2.15 -2.39 17.06
C GLY A 106 -3.48 -3.16 17.14
N ASP A 107 -4.34 -3.03 16.14
CA ASP A 107 -5.56 -3.84 16.03
C ASP A 107 -5.19 -5.32 15.83
N ALA A 108 -5.67 -6.18 16.72
CA ALA A 108 -5.32 -7.61 16.73
C ALA A 108 -5.77 -8.35 15.47
N GLU A 109 -6.91 -7.97 14.86
CA GLU A 109 -7.37 -8.54 13.59
C GLU A 109 -6.40 -8.18 12.46
N LEU A 110 -6.01 -6.91 12.37
CA LEU A 110 -5.10 -6.43 11.34
C LEU A 110 -3.69 -7.04 11.49
N GLU A 111 -3.21 -7.18 12.72
CA GLU A 111 -1.94 -7.86 13.02
C GLU A 111 -1.98 -9.34 12.62
N ALA A 112 -3.10 -10.03 12.87
CA ALA A 112 -3.29 -11.41 12.46
C ALA A 112 -3.28 -11.56 10.93
N VAL A 113 -3.96 -10.67 10.21
CA VAL A 113 -3.94 -10.62 8.73
C VAL A 113 -2.53 -10.35 8.22
N GLN A 114 -1.83 -9.38 8.77
CA GLN A 114 -0.46 -9.06 8.38
C GLN A 114 0.49 -10.25 8.58
N LYS A 115 0.37 -10.95 9.71
CA LYS A 115 1.15 -12.15 10.00
C LYS A 115 0.82 -13.28 9.01
N HIS A 116 -0.46 -13.47 8.68
CA HIS A 116 -0.89 -14.45 7.69
C HIS A 116 -0.27 -14.16 6.32
N LEU A 117 -0.40 -12.93 5.82
CA LEU A 117 0.19 -12.49 4.55
C LEU A 117 1.73 -12.68 4.54
N TRP A 118 2.40 -12.37 5.64
CA TRP A 118 3.83 -12.61 5.79
C TRP A 118 4.18 -14.09 5.60
N ASN A 119 3.42 -15.00 6.20
CA ASN A 119 3.65 -16.43 6.06
C ASN A 119 3.47 -16.91 4.61
N VAL A 120 2.39 -16.48 3.94
CA VAL A 120 2.15 -16.80 2.53
C VAL A 120 3.32 -16.34 1.65
N MET A 121 3.79 -15.11 1.82
CA MET A 121 4.91 -14.56 1.06
C MET A 121 6.24 -15.25 1.36
N ARG A 122 6.47 -15.60 2.62
CA ARG A 122 7.69 -16.31 3.04
C ARG A 122 7.77 -17.72 2.45
N ASP A 123 6.66 -18.43 2.46
CA ASP A 123 6.61 -19.80 1.94
C ASP A 123 6.81 -19.79 0.41
N GLU A 124 6.28 -18.80 -0.28
CA GLU A 124 6.54 -18.55 -1.70
C GLU A 124 8.02 -18.24 -1.98
N ALA A 125 8.67 -17.45 -1.12
CA ALA A 125 10.09 -17.14 -1.26
C ALA A 125 10.97 -18.39 -1.06
N ARG A 126 10.65 -19.25 -0.10
CA ARG A 126 11.38 -20.50 0.17
C ARG A 126 11.24 -21.50 -0.96
N ALA A 127 10.02 -21.72 -1.47
CA ALA A 127 9.78 -22.61 -2.58
C ALA A 127 10.59 -22.23 -3.83
N ALA A 128 10.76 -20.94 -4.06
CA ALA A 128 11.54 -20.44 -5.17
C ALA A 128 13.07 -20.60 -4.98
N ASP A 129 13.58 -20.55 -3.76
CA ASP A 129 15.00 -20.78 -3.47
C ASP A 129 15.33 -22.28 -3.62
N GLU A 130 14.41 -23.18 -3.28
CA GLU A 130 14.56 -24.63 -3.50
C GLU A 130 14.62 -25.00 -4.99
N GLU A 131 13.75 -24.40 -5.82
CA GLU A 131 13.77 -24.59 -7.28
C GLU A 131 15.08 -24.14 -7.94
N LEU A 132 15.78 -23.15 -7.37
CA LEU A 132 17.06 -22.65 -7.88
C LEU A 132 18.24 -23.53 -7.50
N LEU A 133 18.10 -24.35 -6.44
CA LEU A 133 19.14 -25.26 -5.96
C LEU A 133 19.10 -26.63 -6.66
N ASP A 134 17.98 -26.97 -7.31
CA ASP A 134 17.77 -28.22 -8.04
C ASP A 134 18.20 -28.14 -9.53
N VAL A 135 18.85 -27.06 -9.98
CA VAL A 135 19.43 -26.86 -11.32
C VAL A 135 20.95 -26.82 -11.24
#